data_bb82b851ae5f3530db98afa04c82f68d
#
_entry.id   bb82b851ae5f3530db98afa04c82f68d
#
_cell.length_a   1.000
_cell.length_b   1.000
_cell.length_c   1.000
_cell.angle_alpha   90.00
_cell.angle_beta   90.00
_cell.angle_gamma   90.00
#
_symmetry.space_group_name_H-M   'P 1'
#
loop_
_entity.id
_entity.type
_entity.pdbx_description
1 polymer ?
#
loop_
_entity_poly.entity_id
_entity_poly.type
_entity_poly.pdbx_seq_one_letter_code
_entity_poly.pdbx_strand_id
1 'polypeptide(L)'
;MVRMVQAIIRVSKKHPRYGYRRIRALLVREGWQVSRKFVQKVRRAEGLIVQPPKKKQRRGGQSTGKIPTTAKHPNHVWSWDFVADRTDEGAPLRILSLIDEFTRECISLTVARSLKADDVLAALERAIAERGIPGHIRSDNGPEFIARITRQYLNEHKIKTLYIEPGSPWQN
;
A
#
# COMPACT_ATOMS: atom_id res chain seq x y z
N MET A 1 -19.88 -39.64 16.57
CA MET A 1 -19.48 -38.86 15.37
C MET A 1 -20.40 -37.66 15.11
N VAL A 2 -21.72 -37.81 15.14
CA VAL A 2 -22.73 -36.76 14.89
C VAL A 2 -22.54 -35.53 15.79
N ARG A 3 -22.38 -35.68 17.11
CA ARG A 3 -22.18 -34.59 18.05
C ARG A 3 -20.92 -33.71 17.74
N MET A 4 -19.85 -34.35 17.27
CA MET A 4 -18.61 -33.64 16.89
C MET A 4 -18.80 -32.78 15.63
N VAL A 5 -19.53 -33.32 14.62
CA VAL A 5 -19.88 -32.57 13.40
C VAL A 5 -20.73 -31.35 13.75
N GLN A 6 -21.75 -31.53 14.57
CA GLN A 6 -22.58 -30.39 15.05
C GLN A 6 -21.78 -29.34 15.82
N ALA A 7 -20.82 -29.76 16.67
CA ALA A 7 -19.93 -28.81 17.37
C ALA A 7 -19.07 -28.02 16.39
N ILE A 8 -18.51 -28.66 15.36
CA ILE A 8 -17.72 -27.98 14.31
C ILE A 8 -18.58 -26.95 13.57
N ILE A 9 -19.82 -27.31 13.20
CA ILE A 9 -20.75 -26.40 12.53
C ILE A 9 -21.11 -25.22 13.41
N ARG A 10 -21.48 -25.48 14.68
CA ARG A 10 -21.84 -24.45 15.66
C ARG A 10 -20.72 -23.45 15.87
N VAL A 11 -19.50 -23.93 16.15
CA VAL A 11 -18.34 -23.06 16.39
C VAL A 11 -17.96 -22.30 15.11
N SER A 12 -18.07 -22.92 13.93
CA SER A 12 -17.80 -22.26 12.64
C SER A 12 -18.79 -21.15 12.33
N LYS A 13 -20.09 -21.35 12.57
CA LYS A 13 -21.12 -20.31 12.41
C LYS A 13 -20.95 -19.15 13.41
N LYS A 14 -20.56 -19.43 14.65
CA LYS A 14 -20.26 -18.40 15.65
C LYS A 14 -19.02 -17.56 15.27
N HIS A 15 -18.07 -18.13 14.52
CA HIS A 15 -16.84 -17.47 14.10
C HIS A 15 -16.59 -17.56 12.59
N PRO A 16 -17.41 -16.91 11.74
CA PRO A 16 -17.40 -17.10 10.28
C PRO A 16 -16.07 -16.69 9.61
N ARG A 17 -15.32 -15.79 10.22
CA ARG A 17 -14.00 -15.34 9.72
C ARG A 17 -12.84 -16.26 10.10
N TYR A 18 -13.08 -17.27 10.96
CA TYR A 18 -12.01 -18.15 11.40
C TYR A 18 -11.78 -19.31 10.43
N GLY A 19 -10.52 -19.52 10.07
CA GLY A 19 -10.09 -20.69 9.31
C GLY A 19 -10.15 -21.96 10.17
N TYR A 20 -10.09 -23.12 9.53
CA TYR A 20 -10.19 -24.43 10.20
C TYR A 20 -9.17 -24.63 11.34
N ARG A 21 -7.99 -24.00 11.27
CA ARG A 21 -6.97 -24.08 12.34
C ARG A 21 -7.46 -23.41 13.63
N ARG A 22 -8.04 -22.21 13.52
CA ARG A 22 -8.60 -21.47 14.66
C ARG A 22 -9.85 -22.17 15.22
N ILE A 23 -10.74 -22.66 14.34
CA ILE A 23 -11.93 -23.44 14.76
C ILE A 23 -11.51 -24.69 15.52
N ARG A 24 -10.49 -25.43 15.04
CA ARG A 24 -9.95 -26.56 15.80
C ARG A 24 -9.45 -26.16 17.18
N ALA A 25 -8.72 -25.06 17.29
CA ALA A 25 -8.19 -24.57 18.57
C ALA A 25 -9.32 -24.28 19.58
N LEU A 26 -10.43 -23.69 19.13
CA LEU A 26 -11.61 -23.47 19.98
C LEU A 26 -12.25 -24.80 20.41
N LEU A 27 -12.41 -25.75 19.50
CA LEU A 27 -12.96 -27.06 19.83
C LEU A 27 -12.10 -27.82 20.84
N VAL A 28 -10.78 -27.76 20.71
CA VAL A 28 -9.86 -28.38 21.68
C VAL A 28 -10.01 -27.73 23.06
N ARG A 29 -10.19 -26.41 23.15
CA ARG A 29 -10.48 -25.70 24.40
C ARG A 29 -11.83 -26.10 25.02
N GLU A 30 -12.81 -26.49 24.18
CA GLU A 30 -14.08 -27.05 24.62
C GLU A 30 -13.98 -28.56 24.96
N GLY A 31 -12.77 -29.15 24.98
CA GLY A 31 -12.53 -30.58 25.35
C GLY A 31 -12.65 -31.57 24.18
N TRP A 32 -12.87 -31.09 22.93
CA TRP A 32 -13.01 -31.98 21.78
C TRP A 32 -11.66 -32.48 21.25
N GLN A 33 -11.47 -33.78 21.15
CA GLN A 33 -10.32 -34.37 20.46
C GLN A 33 -10.63 -34.51 18.97
N VAL A 34 -10.16 -33.55 18.16
CA VAL A 34 -10.46 -33.48 16.73
C VAL A 34 -9.21 -33.15 15.91
N SER A 35 -9.04 -33.86 14.78
CA SER A 35 -7.93 -33.63 13.87
C SER A 35 -8.17 -32.41 12.96
N ARG A 36 -7.08 -31.77 12.51
CA ARG A 36 -7.16 -30.64 11.55
C ARG A 36 -7.87 -31.04 10.24
N LYS A 37 -7.52 -32.23 9.71
CA LYS A 37 -8.10 -32.75 8.48
C LYS A 37 -9.61 -32.97 8.59
N PHE A 38 -10.07 -33.46 9.72
CA PHE A 38 -11.50 -33.71 9.95
C PHE A 38 -12.28 -32.40 10.02
N VAL A 39 -11.83 -31.41 10.79
CA VAL A 39 -12.47 -30.08 10.83
C VAL A 39 -12.52 -29.43 9.45
N GLN A 40 -11.44 -29.54 8.67
CA GLN A 40 -11.41 -29.02 7.31
C GLN A 40 -12.40 -29.73 6.38
N LYS A 41 -12.48 -31.07 6.45
CA LYS A 41 -13.39 -31.88 5.65
C LYS A 41 -14.84 -31.50 5.94
N VAL A 42 -15.24 -31.46 7.22
CA VAL A 42 -16.61 -31.09 7.61
C VAL A 42 -16.94 -29.68 7.16
N ARG A 43 -16.08 -28.71 7.40
CA ARG A 43 -16.31 -27.31 6.99
C ARG A 43 -16.45 -27.14 5.48
N ARG A 44 -15.69 -27.93 4.70
CA ARG A 44 -15.81 -27.93 3.24
C ARG A 44 -17.14 -28.53 2.78
N ALA A 45 -17.56 -29.64 3.37
CA ALA A 45 -18.83 -30.29 3.06
C ALA A 45 -20.04 -29.40 3.38
N GLU A 46 -19.94 -28.59 4.47
CA GLU A 46 -20.99 -27.69 4.93
C GLU A 46 -20.90 -26.29 4.29
N GLY A 47 -20.03 -26.07 3.31
CA GLY A 47 -19.85 -24.76 2.68
C GLY A 47 -19.29 -23.65 3.59
N LEU A 48 -18.79 -23.99 4.78
CA LEU A 48 -18.26 -23.07 5.79
C LEU A 48 -16.81 -22.66 5.49
N ILE A 49 -16.53 -22.31 4.25
CA ILE A 49 -15.23 -21.87 3.78
C ILE A 49 -15.11 -20.37 4.03
N VAL A 50 -13.98 -19.95 4.64
CA VAL A 50 -13.67 -18.52 4.73
C VAL A 50 -13.41 -18.02 3.31
N GLN A 51 -14.27 -17.15 2.81
CA GLN A 51 -14.02 -16.52 1.53
C GLN A 51 -12.76 -15.66 1.62
N PRO A 52 -11.79 -15.82 0.71
CA PRO A 52 -10.66 -14.91 0.67
C PRO A 52 -11.19 -13.48 0.46
N PRO A 53 -10.58 -12.47 1.08
CA PRO A 53 -10.98 -11.09 0.81
C PRO A 53 -10.96 -10.88 -0.70
N LYS A 54 -12.03 -10.28 -1.24
CA LYS A 54 -12.07 -9.90 -2.67
C LYS A 54 -10.78 -9.16 -2.96
N LYS A 55 -9.97 -9.68 -3.89
CA LYS A 55 -8.78 -8.95 -4.36
C LYS A 55 -9.28 -7.58 -4.77
N LYS A 56 -8.84 -6.54 -4.07
CA LYS A 56 -9.05 -5.16 -4.54
C LYS A 56 -8.54 -5.16 -5.97
N GLN A 57 -9.40 -4.85 -6.94
CA GLN A 57 -8.95 -4.59 -8.30
C GLN A 57 -7.89 -3.48 -8.17
N ARG A 58 -6.65 -3.83 -8.46
CA ARG A 58 -5.59 -2.85 -8.57
C ARG A 58 -6.07 -1.90 -9.67
N ARG A 59 -6.38 -0.66 -9.31
CA ARG A 59 -6.57 0.39 -10.29
C ARG A 59 -5.28 0.39 -11.09
N GLY A 60 -5.36 0.05 -12.37
CA GLY A 60 -4.21 -0.06 -13.25
C GLY A 60 -3.50 1.30 -13.28
N GLY A 61 -2.39 1.41 -12.56
CA GLY A 61 -1.48 2.52 -12.74
C GLY A 61 -0.82 2.38 -14.11
N GLN A 62 -0.62 3.47 -14.80
CA GLN A 62 0.17 3.47 -16.02
C GLN A 62 1.63 3.19 -15.64
N SER A 63 2.13 2.02 -16.04
CA SER A 63 3.57 1.78 -16.08
C SER A 63 4.07 2.32 -17.40
N THR A 64 5.19 3.04 -17.39
CA THR A 64 5.82 3.49 -18.64
C THR A 64 6.50 2.34 -19.38
N GLY A 65 6.55 1.13 -18.82
CA GLY A 65 7.08 -0.09 -19.45
C GLY A 65 8.54 0.02 -19.95
N LYS A 66 9.24 1.09 -19.59
CA LYS A 66 10.60 1.38 -20.01
C LYS A 66 11.59 1.10 -18.89
N ILE A 67 12.82 0.77 -19.28
CA ILE A 67 13.98 0.69 -18.38
C ILE A 67 13.98 1.92 -17.47
N PRO A 68 14.13 1.76 -16.13
CA PRO A 68 14.13 2.88 -15.21
C PRO A 68 15.13 3.94 -15.66
N THR A 69 14.68 5.15 -15.90
CA THR A 69 15.57 6.27 -16.25
C THR A 69 16.50 6.51 -15.06
N THR A 70 17.79 6.27 -15.24
CA THR A 70 18.79 6.54 -14.20
C THR A 70 19.13 8.02 -14.20
N ALA A 71 19.19 8.63 -13.02
CA ALA A 71 19.62 10.00 -12.86
C ALA A 71 21.08 10.17 -13.29
N LYS A 72 21.39 11.19 -14.13
CA LYS A 72 22.72 11.39 -14.74
C LYS A 72 23.42 12.65 -14.25
N HIS A 73 22.68 13.57 -13.66
CA HIS A 73 23.18 14.85 -13.13
C HIS A 73 22.17 15.39 -12.08
N PRO A 74 22.55 16.40 -11.26
CA PRO A 74 21.60 17.06 -10.35
C PRO A 74 20.37 17.56 -11.08
N ASN A 75 19.22 17.50 -10.43
CA ASN A 75 17.90 17.88 -10.98
C ASN A 75 17.47 17.10 -12.24
N HIS A 76 18.10 15.94 -12.53
CA HIS A 76 17.63 15.10 -13.64
C HIS A 76 16.39 14.32 -13.28
N VAL A 77 16.40 13.63 -12.14
CA VAL A 77 15.27 12.85 -11.63
C VAL A 77 15.12 13.15 -10.14
N TRP A 78 13.96 13.64 -9.75
CA TRP A 78 13.56 13.69 -8.35
C TRP A 78 12.61 12.53 -8.06
N SER A 79 12.73 11.90 -6.92
CA SER A 79 11.75 10.94 -6.41
C SER A 79 10.98 11.54 -5.24
N TRP A 80 9.68 11.33 -5.22
CA TRP A 80 8.85 11.62 -4.06
C TRP A 80 8.16 10.36 -3.56
N ASP A 81 7.97 10.30 -2.24
CA ASP A 81 7.32 9.17 -1.60
C ASP A 81 6.63 9.60 -0.30
N PHE A 82 5.64 8.82 0.09
CA PHE A 82 4.96 8.98 1.36
C PHE A 82 5.39 7.91 2.36
N VAL A 83 5.94 8.37 3.47
CA VAL A 83 6.18 7.53 4.64
C VAL A 83 5.06 7.77 5.66
N ALA A 84 4.52 6.69 6.21
CA ALA A 84 3.54 6.74 7.29
C ALA A 84 4.24 6.45 8.62
N ASP A 85 3.99 7.29 9.61
CA ASP A 85 4.54 7.16 10.96
C ASP A 85 3.49 7.55 12.01
N ARG A 86 3.85 7.54 13.27
CA ARG A 86 3.01 7.91 14.40
C ARG A 86 3.81 8.72 15.41
N THR A 87 3.12 9.63 16.11
CA THR A 87 3.68 10.28 17.30
C THR A 87 3.78 9.29 18.46
N ASP A 88 4.52 9.63 19.51
CA ASP A 88 4.62 8.83 20.75
C ASP A 88 3.25 8.57 21.40
N GLU A 89 2.30 9.48 21.19
CA GLU A 89 0.90 9.35 21.61
C GLU A 89 0.05 8.48 20.66
N GLY A 90 0.66 7.92 19.60
CA GLY A 90 0.01 7.06 18.61
C GLY A 90 -0.79 7.77 17.53
N ALA A 91 -0.79 9.09 17.46
CA ALA A 91 -1.47 9.84 16.41
C ALA A 91 -0.77 9.64 15.05
N PRO A 92 -1.51 9.43 13.93
CA PRO A 92 -0.93 9.18 12.62
C PRO A 92 -0.20 10.41 12.09
N LEU A 93 0.94 10.17 11.44
CA LEU A 93 1.71 11.15 10.67
C LEU A 93 1.88 10.66 9.23
N ARG A 94 1.85 11.60 8.30
CA ARG A 94 2.28 11.40 6.91
C ARG A 94 3.48 12.30 6.64
N ILE A 95 4.49 11.73 6.04
CA ILE A 95 5.73 12.40 5.68
C ILE A 95 5.87 12.31 4.17
N LEU A 96 5.89 13.46 3.50
CA LEU A 96 6.24 13.53 2.08
C LEU A 96 7.73 13.84 1.99
N SER A 97 8.49 12.94 1.38
CA SER A 97 9.91 13.15 1.06
C SER A 97 10.09 13.45 -0.42
N LEU A 98 10.97 14.39 -0.74
CA LEU A 98 11.40 14.73 -2.09
C LEU A 98 12.92 14.65 -2.14
N ILE A 99 13.46 13.78 -2.98
CA ILE A 99 14.89 13.44 -3.02
C ILE A 99 15.40 13.60 -4.45
N ASP A 100 16.57 14.23 -4.62
CA ASP A 100 17.31 14.17 -5.88
C ASP A 100 18.02 12.80 -5.98
N GLU A 101 17.68 12.01 -6.99
CA GLU A 101 18.21 10.65 -7.14
C GLU A 101 19.71 10.63 -7.48
N PHE A 102 20.23 11.70 -8.09
CA PHE A 102 21.64 11.76 -8.45
C PHE A 102 22.52 12.12 -7.25
N THR A 103 22.18 13.22 -6.54
CA THR A 103 22.94 13.70 -5.39
C THR A 103 22.64 12.95 -4.10
N ARG A 104 21.50 12.26 -4.05
CA ARG A 104 20.92 11.63 -2.84
C ARG A 104 20.53 12.63 -1.75
N GLU A 105 20.41 13.88 -2.12
CA GLU A 105 20.02 14.93 -1.20
C GLU A 105 18.51 14.94 -0.99
N CYS A 106 18.07 15.06 0.26
CA CYS A 106 16.68 15.30 0.58
C CYS A 106 16.38 16.80 0.36
N ILE A 107 15.65 17.11 -0.71
CA ILE A 107 15.32 18.47 -1.11
C ILE A 107 14.24 19.05 -0.20
N SER A 108 13.23 18.23 0.12
CA SER A 108 12.11 18.64 0.96
C SER A 108 11.60 17.47 1.80
N LEU A 109 11.25 17.78 3.04
CA LEU A 109 10.58 16.88 3.96
C LEU A 109 9.38 17.60 4.58
N THR A 110 8.17 17.20 4.20
CA THR A 110 6.93 17.80 4.71
C THR A 110 6.21 16.81 5.60
N VAL A 111 5.94 17.18 6.84
CA VAL A 111 5.27 16.32 7.84
C VAL A 111 3.92 16.93 8.21
N ALA A 112 2.85 16.12 8.14
CA ALA A 112 1.52 16.53 8.59
C ALA A 112 0.69 15.31 9.01
N ARG A 113 -0.44 15.54 9.66
CA ARG A 113 -1.42 14.46 9.97
C ARG A 113 -2.13 13.95 8.72
N SER A 114 -2.29 14.82 7.73
CA SER A 114 -2.88 14.53 6.42
C SER A 114 -2.16 15.37 5.38
N LEU A 115 -1.87 14.79 4.23
CA LEU A 115 -1.29 15.47 3.06
C LEU A 115 -2.14 15.12 1.85
N LYS A 116 -2.65 16.12 1.17
CA LYS A 116 -3.45 16.04 -0.05
C LYS A 116 -2.63 16.46 -1.27
N ALA A 117 -3.23 16.39 -2.45
CA ALA A 117 -2.56 16.79 -3.69
C ALA A 117 -2.09 18.26 -3.68
N ASP A 118 -2.86 19.17 -3.07
CA ASP A 118 -2.48 20.58 -2.94
C ASP A 118 -1.21 20.76 -2.07
N ASP A 119 -1.11 19.97 -0.99
CA ASP A 119 0.06 20.00 -0.11
C ASP A 119 1.32 19.47 -0.82
N VAL A 120 1.14 18.44 -1.67
CA VAL A 120 2.21 17.89 -2.51
C VAL A 120 2.70 18.95 -3.50
N LEU A 121 1.77 19.67 -4.16
CA LEU A 121 2.13 20.74 -5.08
C LEU A 121 2.85 21.88 -4.39
N ALA A 122 2.36 22.33 -3.24
CA ALA A 122 3.01 23.37 -2.47
C ALA A 122 4.44 23.00 -2.02
N ALA A 123 4.68 21.72 -1.71
CA ALA A 123 6.01 21.21 -1.40
C ALA A 123 6.92 21.20 -2.64
N LEU A 124 6.37 20.79 -3.79
CA LEU A 124 7.10 20.78 -5.06
C LEU A 124 7.45 22.19 -5.53
N GLU A 125 6.52 23.13 -5.43
CA GLU A 125 6.75 24.55 -5.81
C GLU A 125 7.88 25.16 -5.02
N ARG A 126 7.91 24.94 -3.70
CA ARG A 126 9.02 25.41 -2.85
C ARG A 126 10.36 24.79 -3.28
N ALA A 127 10.37 23.48 -3.53
CA ALA A 127 11.56 22.79 -3.98
C ALA A 127 12.06 23.31 -5.35
N ILE A 128 11.15 23.57 -6.28
CA ILE A 128 11.47 24.16 -7.60
C ILE A 128 12.03 25.57 -7.46
N ALA A 129 11.47 26.40 -6.58
CA ALA A 129 11.95 27.76 -6.34
C ALA A 129 13.39 27.77 -5.79
N GLU A 130 13.78 26.78 -5.00
CA GLU A 130 15.11 26.68 -4.39
C GLU A 130 16.15 26.01 -5.29
N ARG A 131 15.74 24.99 -6.06
CA ARG A 131 16.67 24.09 -6.78
C ARG A 131 16.53 24.15 -8.30
N GLY A 132 15.49 24.79 -8.82
CA GLY A 132 15.13 24.77 -10.23
C GLY A 132 14.23 23.58 -10.60
N ILE A 133 13.79 23.57 -11.85
CA ILE A 133 12.83 22.59 -12.37
C ILE A 133 13.55 21.27 -12.67
N PRO A 134 13.10 20.10 -12.13
CA PRO A 134 13.66 18.82 -12.50
C PRO A 134 13.21 18.37 -13.88
N GLY A 135 14.01 17.55 -14.56
CA GLY A 135 13.62 16.93 -15.83
C GLY A 135 12.52 15.89 -15.69
N HIS A 136 12.56 15.15 -14.57
CA HIS A 136 11.64 14.04 -14.30
C HIS A 136 11.28 13.98 -12.82
N ILE A 137 10.06 13.48 -12.54
CA ILE A 137 9.67 13.07 -11.19
C ILE A 137 9.31 11.59 -11.22
N ARG A 138 9.94 10.78 -10.35
CA ARG A 138 9.61 9.38 -10.11
C ARG A 138 8.62 9.30 -8.97
N SER A 139 7.60 8.46 -9.16
CA SER A 139 6.49 8.33 -8.21
C SER A 139 5.91 6.92 -8.25
N ASP A 140 5.35 6.49 -7.15
CA ASP A 140 4.36 5.43 -7.17
C ASP A 140 3.04 5.96 -7.78
N ASN A 141 2.01 5.10 -7.84
CA ASN A 141 0.68 5.48 -8.32
C ASN A 141 -0.23 5.94 -7.16
N GLY A 142 0.30 6.63 -6.17
CA GLY A 142 -0.48 7.21 -5.07
C GLY A 142 -1.54 8.18 -5.60
N PRO A 143 -2.74 8.23 -5.00
CA PRO A 143 -3.85 9.05 -5.48
C PRO A 143 -3.50 10.55 -5.54
N GLU A 144 -2.64 11.03 -4.66
CA GLU A 144 -2.18 12.41 -4.60
C GLU A 144 -1.26 12.76 -5.78
N PHE A 145 -0.42 11.79 -6.19
CA PHE A 145 0.51 11.96 -7.29
C PHE A 145 -0.14 11.83 -8.66
N ILE A 146 -1.19 11.00 -8.79
CA ILE A 146 -1.96 10.86 -10.04
C ILE A 146 -3.17 11.80 -10.11
N ALA A 147 -3.37 12.67 -9.12
CA ALA A 147 -4.44 13.66 -9.11
C ALA A 147 -4.37 14.57 -10.37
N ARG A 148 -5.53 15.00 -10.85
CA ARG A 148 -5.60 15.84 -12.07
C ARG A 148 -4.76 17.11 -11.92
N ILE A 149 -4.85 17.78 -10.78
CA ILE A 149 -4.10 19.02 -10.51
C ILE A 149 -2.58 18.78 -10.53
N THR A 150 -2.11 17.67 -9.94
CA THR A 150 -0.69 17.31 -9.94
C THR A 150 -0.19 17.05 -11.36
N ARG A 151 -0.93 16.27 -12.15
CA ARG A 151 -0.56 15.99 -13.54
C ARG A 151 -0.58 17.24 -14.42
N GLN A 152 -1.57 18.13 -14.22
CA GLN A 152 -1.66 19.39 -14.95
C GLN A 152 -0.45 20.26 -14.65
N TYR A 153 -0.09 20.44 -13.38
CA TYR A 153 1.07 21.22 -12.96
C TYR A 153 2.38 20.67 -13.57
N LEU A 154 2.59 19.35 -13.50
CA LEU A 154 3.79 18.73 -14.07
C LEU A 154 3.89 18.95 -15.59
N ASN A 155 2.77 18.86 -16.31
CA ASN A 155 2.73 19.11 -17.75
C ASN A 155 3.02 20.57 -18.10
N GLU A 156 2.45 21.53 -17.37
CA GLU A 156 2.70 22.97 -17.56
C GLU A 156 4.18 23.33 -17.38
N HIS A 157 4.84 22.68 -16.42
CA HIS A 157 6.28 22.87 -16.16
C HIS A 157 7.18 21.92 -16.99
N LYS A 158 6.62 21.15 -17.92
CA LYS A 158 7.33 20.19 -18.78
C LYS A 158 8.11 19.12 -18.01
N ILE A 159 7.67 18.80 -16.80
CA ILE A 159 8.26 17.77 -15.95
C ILE A 159 7.68 16.42 -16.35
N LYS A 160 8.52 15.47 -16.76
CA LYS A 160 8.09 14.13 -17.16
C LYS A 160 7.89 13.24 -15.92
N THR A 161 6.77 12.50 -15.85
CA THR A 161 6.51 11.57 -14.78
C THR A 161 7.02 10.18 -15.12
N LEU A 162 7.76 9.57 -14.21
CA LEU A 162 8.23 8.19 -14.27
C LEU A 162 7.46 7.38 -13.22
N TYR A 163 6.42 6.68 -13.66
CA TYR A 163 5.67 5.82 -12.75
C TYR A 163 6.38 4.47 -12.56
N ILE A 164 6.57 4.07 -11.31
CA ILE A 164 7.07 2.74 -10.96
C ILE A 164 5.98 1.69 -11.16
N GLU A 165 6.38 0.46 -11.44
CA GLU A 165 5.43 -0.64 -11.59
C GLU A 165 4.71 -0.95 -10.28
N PRO A 166 3.38 -1.17 -10.31
CA PRO A 166 2.62 -1.53 -9.12
C PRO A 166 3.18 -2.79 -8.45
N GLY A 167 3.65 -2.64 -7.21
CA GLY A 167 4.23 -3.73 -6.44
C GLY A 167 5.74 -3.88 -6.56
N SER A 168 6.43 -2.89 -7.10
CA SER A 168 7.89 -2.83 -7.22
C SER A 168 8.49 -1.67 -6.41
N PRO A 169 8.37 -1.67 -5.07
CA PRO A 169 8.83 -0.56 -4.23
C PRO A 169 10.35 -0.33 -4.29
N TRP A 170 11.11 -1.32 -4.76
CA TRP A 170 12.56 -1.19 -4.97
C TRP A 170 12.95 -0.35 -6.19
N GLN A 171 11.98 0.12 -6.98
CA GLN A 171 12.19 1.02 -8.12
C GLN A 171 12.07 2.51 -7.74
N ASN A 172 11.71 2.77 -6.47
CA ASN A 172 11.58 4.12 -5.92
C ASN A 172 12.81 4.53 -5.15
#